data_ace682d53bc6aab1d0918baef04f564a
#
_entry.id   ace682d53bc6aab1d0918baef04f564a
#
_cell.length_a   1.000
_cell.length_b   1.000
_cell.length_c   1.000
_cell.angle_alpha   90.00
_cell.angle_beta   90.00
_cell.angle_gamma   90.00
#
_symmetry.space_group_name_H-M   'P 1'
#
loop_
_entity.id
_entity.type
_entity.pdbx_description
1 polymer ?
#
loop_
_entity_poly.entity_id
_entity_poly.type
_entity_poly.pdbx_seq_one_letter_code
_entity_poly.pdbx_strand_id
1 'polypeptide(L)'
;MFSLSIICSALSFLATSCVTIILPFYLEQALNLSAFDAGMFLMIYPLALSVSAPFSGSLSDKFDGKIIALCGSVFLTIGLFLMATVHEGTSLVYLGIFNGLMGLGNGIFKSPNNSLVMARVEKKNLGIAGSVNSLFRNLAMVYGFTLATTLLYDRMSYKLGYKVSNYVPGREDVFIYGMDFVFLIAGIISTVGVIFAIIRYFKIKGQD
;
A
#
# COMPACT_ATOMS: atom_id res chain seq x y z
N MET A 1 -16.73 14.99 -2.80
CA MET A 1 -16.42 14.10 -1.67
C MET A 1 -16.23 12.65 -2.08
N PHE A 2 -17.20 12.05 -2.77
CA PHE A 2 -17.11 10.70 -3.33
C PHE A 2 -15.82 10.49 -4.13
N SER A 3 -15.52 11.37 -5.10
CA SER A 3 -14.32 11.30 -5.94
C SER A 3 -13.02 11.36 -5.14
N LEU A 4 -12.92 12.25 -4.13
CA LEU A 4 -11.73 12.33 -3.28
C LEU A 4 -11.48 11.05 -2.47
N SER A 5 -12.54 10.42 -1.94
CA SER A 5 -12.41 9.16 -1.22
C SER A 5 -11.99 8.00 -2.13
N ILE A 6 -12.47 7.97 -3.38
CA ILE A 6 -12.04 6.99 -4.38
C ILE A 6 -10.56 7.22 -4.76
N ILE A 7 -10.15 8.47 -4.98
CA ILE A 7 -8.75 8.79 -5.30
C ILE A 7 -7.82 8.37 -4.16
N CYS A 8 -8.16 8.69 -2.90
CA CYS A 8 -7.38 8.23 -1.74
C CYS A 8 -7.28 6.70 -1.70
N SER A 9 -8.39 6.00 -1.97
CA SER A 9 -8.41 4.54 -2.03
C SER A 9 -7.53 4.02 -3.16
N ALA A 10 -7.66 4.54 -4.37
CA ALA A 10 -6.88 4.13 -5.52
C ALA A 10 -5.37 4.33 -5.31
N LEU A 11 -4.95 5.48 -4.79
CA LEU A 11 -3.53 5.75 -4.51
C LEU A 11 -2.98 4.82 -3.43
N SER A 12 -3.75 4.52 -2.37
CA SER A 12 -3.34 3.55 -1.34
C SER A 12 -3.21 2.14 -1.91
N PHE A 13 -4.14 1.68 -2.75
CA PHE A 13 -4.06 0.37 -3.39
C PHE A 13 -2.91 0.27 -4.39
N LEU A 14 -2.67 1.31 -5.19
CA LEU A 14 -1.54 1.38 -6.11
C LEU A 14 -0.22 1.25 -5.36
N ALA A 15 -0.02 2.06 -4.31
CA ALA A 15 1.20 2.03 -3.50
C ALA A 15 1.42 0.67 -2.81
N THR A 16 0.37 0.09 -2.22
CA THR A 16 0.46 -1.22 -1.56
C THR A 16 0.76 -2.34 -2.55
N SER A 17 0.21 -2.27 -3.77
CA SER A 17 0.43 -3.28 -4.81
C SER A 17 1.88 -3.35 -5.26
N CYS A 18 2.63 -2.23 -5.22
CA CYS A 18 4.06 -2.22 -5.51
C CYS A 18 4.83 -3.15 -4.55
N VAL A 19 4.50 -3.12 -3.26
CA VAL A 19 5.15 -4.01 -2.28
C VAL A 19 4.66 -5.44 -2.43
N THR A 20 3.36 -5.63 -2.63
CA THR A 20 2.74 -6.96 -2.72
C THR A 20 3.33 -7.81 -3.85
N ILE A 21 3.69 -7.20 -4.98
CA ILE A 21 4.27 -7.94 -6.11
C ILE A 21 5.77 -8.20 -5.93
N ILE A 22 6.52 -7.29 -5.32
CA ILE A 22 7.98 -7.40 -5.22
C ILE A 22 8.43 -8.21 -4.01
N LEU A 23 7.73 -8.07 -2.88
CA LEU A 23 8.15 -8.69 -1.62
C LEU A 23 8.30 -10.23 -1.69
N PRO A 24 7.41 -11.01 -2.35
CA PRO A 24 7.60 -12.45 -2.55
C PRO A 24 8.92 -12.77 -3.26
N PHE A 25 9.23 -12.03 -4.33
CA PHE A 25 10.49 -12.24 -5.08
C PHE A 25 11.72 -11.93 -4.24
N TYR A 26 11.67 -10.89 -3.41
CA TYR A 26 12.73 -10.58 -2.48
C TYR A 26 12.97 -11.72 -1.48
N LEU A 27 11.90 -12.25 -0.89
CA LEU A 27 11.99 -13.32 0.10
C LEU A 27 12.53 -14.63 -0.51
N GLU A 28 12.04 -15.01 -1.68
CA GLU A 28 12.40 -16.27 -2.31
C GLU A 28 13.74 -16.21 -3.06
N GLN A 29 13.99 -15.13 -3.82
CA GLN A 29 15.16 -15.06 -4.70
C GLN A 29 16.37 -14.37 -4.08
N ALA A 30 16.17 -13.29 -3.30
CA ALA A 30 17.30 -12.59 -2.68
C ALA A 30 17.64 -13.17 -1.30
N LEU A 31 16.66 -13.56 -0.50
CA LEU A 31 16.90 -14.18 0.81
C LEU A 31 16.94 -15.72 0.78
N ASN A 32 16.69 -16.34 -0.38
CA ASN A 32 16.68 -17.79 -0.56
C ASN A 32 15.75 -18.53 0.43
N LEU A 33 14.65 -17.92 0.84
CA LEU A 33 13.66 -18.56 1.70
C LEU A 33 12.87 -19.61 0.91
N SER A 34 12.45 -20.68 1.60
CA SER A 34 11.49 -21.61 1.00
C SER A 34 10.15 -20.89 0.69
N ALA A 35 9.42 -21.36 -0.32
CA ALA A 35 8.08 -20.81 -0.65
C ALA A 35 7.12 -20.88 0.57
N PHE A 36 7.29 -21.88 1.44
CA PHE A 36 6.52 -21.99 2.68
C PHE A 36 6.87 -20.88 3.68
N ASP A 37 8.16 -20.63 3.93
CA ASP A 37 8.60 -19.59 4.87
C ASP A 37 8.26 -18.20 4.34
N ALA A 38 8.45 -17.96 3.04
CA ALA A 38 8.03 -16.72 2.38
C ALA A 38 6.53 -16.51 2.51
N GLY A 39 5.71 -17.54 2.28
CA GLY A 39 4.26 -17.50 2.46
C GLY A 39 3.85 -17.18 3.89
N MET A 40 4.48 -17.82 4.89
CA MET A 40 4.25 -17.53 6.30
C MET A 40 4.58 -16.08 6.65
N PHE A 41 5.68 -15.56 6.13
CA PHE A 41 6.06 -14.16 6.32
C PHE A 41 5.04 -13.20 5.69
N LEU A 42 4.59 -13.48 4.48
CA LEU A 42 3.61 -12.65 3.78
C LEU A 42 2.26 -12.57 4.47
N MET A 43 1.91 -13.53 5.34
CA MET A 43 0.69 -13.48 6.16
C MET A 43 0.68 -12.34 7.18
N ILE A 44 1.82 -11.77 7.55
CA ILE A 44 1.91 -10.66 8.52
C ILE A 44 1.02 -9.49 8.10
N TYR A 45 1.06 -9.09 6.84
CA TYR A 45 0.28 -7.97 6.32
C TYR A 45 -1.25 -8.23 6.38
N PRO A 46 -1.82 -9.30 5.80
CA PRO A 46 -3.25 -9.55 5.88
C PRO A 46 -3.74 -9.84 7.29
N LEU A 47 -2.93 -10.41 8.17
CA LEU A 47 -3.27 -10.58 9.59
C LEU A 47 -3.38 -9.23 10.30
N ALA A 48 -2.38 -8.36 10.15
CA ALA A 48 -2.40 -7.02 10.71
C ALA A 48 -3.60 -6.20 10.20
N LEU A 49 -3.91 -6.30 8.89
CA LEU A 49 -5.06 -5.68 8.28
C LEU A 49 -6.39 -6.22 8.85
N SER A 50 -6.54 -7.53 8.95
CA SER A 50 -7.78 -8.16 9.42
C SER A 50 -8.09 -7.88 10.89
N VAL A 51 -7.05 -7.71 11.70
CA VAL A 51 -7.19 -7.30 13.11
C VAL A 51 -7.56 -5.82 13.21
N SER A 52 -6.87 -4.93 12.48
CA SER A 52 -7.05 -3.48 12.60
C SER A 52 -8.35 -2.96 11.97
N ALA A 53 -8.87 -3.60 10.91
CA ALA A 53 -10.03 -3.11 10.20
C ALA A 53 -11.34 -3.09 11.03
N PRO A 54 -11.71 -4.11 11.82
CA PRO A 54 -12.88 -4.05 12.70
C PRO A 54 -12.75 -3.00 13.80
N PHE A 55 -11.54 -2.87 14.41
CA PHE A 55 -11.29 -1.86 15.42
C PHE A 55 -11.43 -0.44 14.86
N SER A 56 -10.91 -0.18 13.67
CA SER A 56 -11.04 1.12 13.05
C SER A 56 -12.48 1.42 12.62
N GLY A 57 -13.24 0.40 12.22
CA GLY A 57 -14.67 0.51 11.95
C GLY A 57 -15.44 0.98 13.17
N SER A 58 -15.33 0.27 14.30
CA SER A 58 -16.00 0.62 15.55
C SER A 58 -15.52 1.97 16.12
N LEU A 59 -14.26 2.34 15.89
CA LEU A 59 -13.72 3.63 16.28
C LEU A 59 -14.30 4.76 15.44
N SER A 60 -14.54 4.52 14.15
CA SER A 60 -15.16 5.51 13.25
C SER A 60 -16.64 5.77 13.53
N ASP A 61 -17.31 4.87 14.27
CA ASP A 61 -18.67 5.09 14.76
C ASP A 61 -18.72 6.07 15.96
N LYS A 62 -17.61 6.20 16.69
CA LYS A 62 -17.48 7.07 17.87
C LYS A 62 -16.76 8.38 17.59
N PHE A 63 -15.85 8.39 16.64
CA PHE A 63 -15.02 9.52 16.26
C PHE A 63 -15.17 9.84 14.77
N ASP A 64 -14.71 11.02 14.35
CA ASP A 64 -14.76 11.37 12.91
C ASP A 64 -13.95 10.37 12.06
N GLY A 65 -14.67 9.58 11.27
CA GLY A 65 -14.07 8.57 10.38
C GLY A 65 -13.03 9.14 9.40
N LYS A 66 -13.07 10.46 9.13
CA LYS A 66 -12.07 11.15 8.29
C LYS A 66 -10.71 11.20 8.97
N ILE A 67 -10.69 11.48 10.29
CA ILE A 67 -9.46 11.52 11.10
C ILE A 67 -8.85 10.12 11.17
N ILE A 68 -9.69 9.11 11.42
CA ILE A 68 -9.23 7.72 11.52
C ILE A 68 -8.65 7.25 10.19
N ALA A 69 -9.35 7.52 9.07
CA ALA A 69 -8.83 7.22 7.75
C ALA A 69 -7.52 7.97 7.45
N LEU A 70 -7.40 9.24 7.86
CA LEU A 70 -6.15 9.99 7.72
C LEU A 70 -5.02 9.35 8.53
N CYS A 71 -5.23 9.03 9.80
CA CYS A 71 -4.24 8.33 10.62
C CYS A 71 -3.80 7.00 9.96
N GLY A 72 -4.74 6.19 9.48
CA GLY A 72 -4.44 4.95 8.79
C GLY A 72 -3.57 5.15 7.54
N SER A 73 -3.87 6.17 6.72
CA SER A 73 -3.06 6.49 5.55
C SER A 73 -1.66 6.97 5.90
N VAL A 74 -1.48 7.68 7.01
CA VAL A 74 -0.15 8.09 7.53
C VAL A 74 0.65 6.86 7.97
N PHE A 75 0.06 5.94 8.75
CA PHE A 75 0.73 4.70 9.14
C PHE A 75 1.14 3.85 7.94
N LEU A 76 0.29 3.73 6.93
CA LEU A 76 0.62 3.05 5.68
C LEU A 76 1.83 3.71 4.99
N THR A 77 1.82 5.03 4.89
CA THR A 77 2.90 5.79 4.25
C THR A 77 4.23 5.64 5.00
N ILE A 78 4.21 5.69 6.33
CA ILE A 78 5.40 5.43 7.15
C ILE A 78 5.94 4.02 6.90
N GLY A 79 5.06 3.00 6.90
CA GLY A 79 5.44 1.63 6.59
C GLY A 79 6.10 1.48 5.22
N LEU A 80 5.59 2.17 4.19
CA LEU A 80 6.16 2.17 2.84
C LEU A 80 7.55 2.81 2.79
N PHE A 81 7.76 3.94 3.48
CA PHE A 81 9.09 4.54 3.55
C PHE A 81 10.08 3.69 4.36
N LEU A 82 9.63 3.02 5.41
CA LEU A 82 10.46 2.07 6.14
C LEU A 82 10.85 0.87 5.26
N MET A 83 9.93 0.36 4.43
CA MET A 83 10.26 -0.68 3.44
C MET A 83 11.32 -0.21 2.43
N ALA A 84 11.35 1.07 2.07
CA ALA A 84 12.36 1.66 1.18
C ALA A 84 13.75 1.81 1.86
N THR A 85 13.89 1.52 3.14
CA THR A 85 15.18 1.52 3.85
C THR A 85 15.78 0.12 4.01
N VAL A 86 15.16 -0.89 3.44
CA VAL A 86 15.62 -2.28 3.50
C VAL A 86 16.89 -2.42 2.66
N HIS A 87 17.94 -2.99 3.25
CA HIS A 87 19.24 -3.20 2.60
C HIS A 87 19.77 -4.61 2.90
N GLU A 88 20.86 -4.97 2.28
CA GLU A 88 21.54 -6.25 2.54
C GLU A 88 21.83 -6.40 4.03
N GLY A 89 21.39 -7.52 4.60
CA GLY A 89 21.55 -7.79 6.04
C GLY A 89 20.42 -7.25 6.93
N THR A 90 19.38 -6.60 6.38
CA THR A 90 18.21 -6.24 7.18
C THR A 90 17.54 -7.49 7.73
N SER A 91 17.40 -7.55 9.07
CA SER A 91 16.75 -8.70 9.73
C SER A 91 15.29 -8.86 9.28
N LEU A 92 14.86 -10.11 9.09
CA LEU A 92 13.45 -10.46 8.80
C LEU A 92 12.47 -9.88 9.84
N VAL A 93 12.92 -9.68 11.09
CA VAL A 93 12.09 -9.09 12.14
C VAL A 93 11.72 -7.64 11.79
N TYR A 94 12.68 -6.82 11.35
CA TYR A 94 12.40 -5.44 10.94
C TYR A 94 11.53 -5.39 9.70
N LEU A 95 11.80 -6.24 8.72
CA LEU A 95 10.98 -6.36 7.52
C LEU A 95 9.53 -6.75 7.88
N GLY A 96 9.35 -7.68 8.84
CA GLY A 96 8.05 -8.08 9.37
C GLY A 96 7.32 -6.94 10.08
N ILE A 97 8.03 -6.15 10.89
CA ILE A 97 7.47 -4.96 11.56
C ILE A 97 6.99 -3.94 10.53
N PHE A 98 7.79 -3.66 9.48
CA PHE A 98 7.43 -2.71 8.43
C PHE A 98 6.21 -3.20 7.64
N ASN A 99 6.19 -4.47 7.26
CA ASN A 99 5.07 -5.09 6.56
C ASN A 99 3.79 -5.11 7.43
N GLY A 100 3.92 -5.41 8.72
CA GLY A 100 2.85 -5.35 9.71
C GLY A 100 2.29 -3.94 9.89
N LEU A 101 3.18 -2.92 9.97
CA LEU A 101 2.77 -1.51 10.06
C LEU A 101 1.98 -1.06 8.84
N MET A 102 2.38 -1.50 7.64
CA MET A 102 1.61 -1.27 6.41
C MET A 102 0.21 -1.92 6.49
N GLY A 103 0.14 -3.16 6.98
CA GLY A 103 -1.12 -3.90 7.16
C GLY A 103 -2.05 -3.19 8.15
N LEU A 104 -1.53 -2.78 9.31
CA LEU A 104 -2.26 -1.98 10.31
C LEU A 104 -2.76 -0.67 9.71
N GLY A 105 -1.88 0.10 9.05
CA GLY A 105 -2.23 1.37 8.42
C GLY A 105 -3.33 1.22 7.38
N ASN A 106 -3.24 0.19 6.53
CA ASN A 106 -4.25 -0.07 5.51
C ASN A 106 -5.59 -0.52 6.13
N GLY A 107 -5.59 -1.35 7.17
CA GLY A 107 -6.81 -1.75 7.87
C GLY A 107 -7.50 -0.55 8.56
N ILE A 108 -6.73 0.31 9.22
CA ILE A 108 -7.23 1.54 9.83
C ILE A 108 -7.79 2.51 8.77
N PHE A 109 -7.17 2.61 7.61
CA PHE A 109 -7.63 3.46 6.50
C PHE A 109 -8.88 2.92 5.80
N LYS A 110 -8.87 1.64 5.45
CA LYS A 110 -9.81 1.03 4.49
C LYS A 110 -11.25 1.04 4.98
N SER A 111 -11.49 0.68 6.25
CA SER A 111 -12.83 0.58 6.82
C SER A 111 -13.55 1.93 6.85
N PRO A 112 -13.02 2.98 7.51
CA PRO A 112 -13.65 4.30 7.49
C PRO A 112 -13.74 4.93 6.10
N ASN A 113 -12.71 4.73 5.26
CA ASN A 113 -12.75 5.29 3.90
C ASN A 113 -13.86 4.68 3.04
N ASN A 114 -14.14 3.38 3.15
CA ASN A 114 -15.27 2.75 2.48
C ASN A 114 -16.60 3.32 2.98
N SER A 115 -16.76 3.54 4.28
CA SER A 115 -17.94 4.19 4.86
C SER A 115 -18.12 5.61 4.30
N LEU A 116 -17.02 6.39 4.19
CA LEU A 116 -17.04 7.74 3.61
C LEU A 116 -17.39 7.76 2.12
N VAL A 117 -17.02 6.72 1.36
CA VAL A 117 -17.44 6.54 -0.05
C VAL A 117 -18.95 6.34 -0.13
N MET A 118 -19.53 5.53 0.77
CA MET A 118 -20.95 5.16 0.72
C MET A 118 -21.88 6.19 1.37
N ALA A 119 -21.41 6.94 2.38
CA ALA A 119 -22.24 7.81 3.21
C ALA A 119 -22.98 8.93 2.45
N ARG A 120 -22.53 9.31 1.26
CA ARG A 120 -23.12 10.39 0.45
C ARG A 120 -23.77 9.89 -0.84
N VAL A 121 -23.97 8.59 -0.94
CA VAL A 121 -24.64 7.97 -2.09
C VAL A 121 -26.09 7.65 -1.69
N GLU A 122 -27.04 8.02 -2.55
CA GLU A 122 -28.43 7.63 -2.35
C GLU A 122 -28.57 6.11 -2.27
N LYS A 123 -29.42 5.62 -1.36
CA LYS A 123 -29.60 4.18 -1.12
C LYS A 123 -29.82 3.36 -2.40
N LYS A 124 -30.57 3.92 -3.38
CA LYS A 124 -30.81 3.25 -4.67
C LYS A 124 -29.56 3.07 -5.54
N ASN A 125 -28.49 3.86 -5.30
CA ASN A 125 -27.26 3.90 -6.09
C ASN A 125 -26.06 3.25 -5.37
N LEU A 126 -26.24 2.68 -4.18
CA LEU A 126 -25.13 2.07 -3.39
C LEU A 126 -24.44 0.93 -4.15
N GLY A 127 -25.18 0.12 -4.91
CA GLY A 127 -24.60 -0.94 -5.73
C GLY A 127 -23.67 -0.39 -6.82
N ILE A 128 -24.08 0.69 -7.50
CA ILE A 128 -23.25 1.36 -8.52
C ILE A 128 -22.00 1.95 -7.89
N ALA A 129 -22.13 2.64 -6.75
CA ALA A 129 -20.99 3.23 -6.05
C ALA A 129 -19.98 2.16 -5.58
N GLY A 130 -20.47 1.01 -5.11
CA GLY A 130 -19.64 -0.13 -4.74
C GLY A 130 -18.87 -0.72 -5.92
N SER A 131 -19.54 -0.86 -7.08
CA SER A 131 -18.93 -1.35 -8.32
C SER A 131 -17.86 -0.38 -8.83
N VAL A 132 -18.15 0.94 -8.82
CA VAL A 132 -17.19 1.98 -9.21
C VAL A 132 -15.96 1.96 -8.28
N ASN A 133 -16.17 1.92 -6.96
CA ASN A 133 -15.07 1.85 -5.99
C ASN A 133 -14.20 0.60 -6.20
N SER A 134 -14.82 -0.56 -6.48
CA SER A 134 -14.09 -1.80 -6.76
C SER A 134 -13.34 -1.75 -8.08
N LEU A 135 -13.91 -1.14 -9.12
CA LEU A 135 -13.26 -0.93 -10.40
C LEU A 135 -11.98 -0.09 -10.25
N PHE A 136 -12.08 1.08 -9.61
CA PHE A 136 -10.93 1.96 -9.39
C PHE A 136 -9.85 1.29 -8.54
N ARG A 137 -10.23 0.51 -7.53
CA ARG A 137 -9.29 -0.28 -6.73
C ARG A 137 -8.55 -1.31 -7.59
N ASN A 138 -9.26 -2.09 -8.40
CA ASN A 138 -8.65 -3.13 -9.23
C ASN A 138 -7.75 -2.51 -10.31
N LEU A 139 -8.16 -1.41 -10.93
CA LEU A 139 -7.32 -0.67 -11.88
C LEU A 139 -6.04 -0.18 -11.19
N ALA A 140 -6.16 0.42 -10.00
CA ALA A 140 -5.02 0.89 -9.23
C ALA A 140 -4.05 -0.26 -8.87
N MET A 141 -4.56 -1.46 -8.53
CA MET A 141 -3.73 -2.64 -8.28
C MET A 141 -2.95 -3.07 -9.54
N VAL A 142 -3.61 -3.15 -10.69
CA VAL A 142 -2.96 -3.53 -11.96
C VAL A 142 -1.90 -2.52 -12.36
N TYR A 143 -2.21 -1.22 -12.26
CA TYR A 143 -1.21 -0.17 -12.51
C TYR A 143 -0.06 -0.23 -11.51
N GLY A 144 -0.32 -0.54 -10.24
CA GLY A 144 0.70 -0.71 -9.22
C GLY A 144 1.65 -1.88 -9.53
N PHE A 145 1.13 -3.02 -9.95
CA PHE A 145 1.94 -4.17 -10.35
C PHE A 145 2.82 -3.84 -11.57
N THR A 146 2.24 -3.22 -12.59
CA THR A 146 2.98 -2.83 -13.81
C THR A 146 4.05 -1.78 -13.49
N LEU A 147 3.71 -0.76 -12.70
CA LEU A 147 4.66 0.27 -12.29
C LEU A 147 5.83 -0.33 -11.51
N ALA A 148 5.54 -1.19 -10.54
CA ALA A 148 6.55 -1.81 -9.69
C ALA A 148 7.54 -2.66 -10.48
N THR A 149 7.04 -3.54 -11.34
CA THR A 149 7.90 -4.41 -12.15
C THR A 149 8.70 -3.62 -13.17
N THR A 150 8.10 -2.62 -13.82
CA THR A 150 8.80 -1.75 -14.78
C THR A 150 9.93 -0.99 -14.12
N LEU A 151 9.65 -0.32 -13.00
CA LEU A 151 10.66 0.45 -12.26
C LEU A 151 11.77 -0.45 -11.69
N LEU A 152 11.41 -1.64 -11.18
CA LEU A 152 12.37 -2.60 -10.67
C LEU A 152 13.41 -2.98 -11.74
N TYR A 153 12.94 -3.48 -12.89
CA TYR A 153 13.85 -3.92 -13.95
C TYR A 153 14.56 -2.77 -14.66
N ASP A 154 13.96 -1.59 -14.74
CA ASP A 154 14.64 -0.40 -15.25
C ASP A 154 15.82 -0.01 -14.35
N ARG A 155 15.64 0.01 -13.04
CA ARG A 155 16.70 0.31 -12.08
C ARG A 155 17.79 -0.78 -12.00
N MET A 156 17.38 -2.04 -12.09
CA MET A 156 18.33 -3.15 -12.20
C MET A 156 19.17 -3.03 -13.47
N SER A 157 18.54 -2.74 -14.61
CA SER A 157 19.24 -2.53 -15.89
C SER A 157 20.22 -1.35 -15.83
N TYR A 158 19.81 -0.25 -15.21
CA TYR A 158 20.67 0.91 -15.00
C TYR A 158 21.92 0.57 -14.18
N LYS A 159 21.77 -0.16 -13.08
CA LYS A 159 22.89 -0.55 -12.22
C LYS A 159 23.85 -1.55 -12.89
N LEU A 160 23.32 -2.42 -13.76
CA LEU A 160 24.09 -3.42 -14.48
C LEU A 160 24.74 -2.91 -15.78
N GLY A 161 24.24 -1.81 -16.34
CA GLY A 161 24.70 -1.28 -17.62
C GLY A 161 24.19 -2.03 -18.87
N TYR A 162 23.30 -3.02 -18.69
CA TYR A 162 22.63 -3.73 -19.77
C TYR A 162 21.18 -4.06 -19.38
N LYS A 163 20.32 -4.28 -20.39
CA LYS A 163 18.89 -4.52 -20.19
C LYS A 163 18.65 -5.91 -19.59
N VAL A 164 17.92 -5.94 -18.47
CA VAL A 164 17.44 -7.15 -17.81
C VAL A 164 15.93 -7.10 -17.63
N SER A 165 15.29 -8.27 -17.69
CA SER A 165 13.84 -8.45 -17.50
C SER A 165 13.50 -9.53 -16.48
N ASN A 166 14.53 -10.09 -15.82
CA ASN A 166 14.40 -11.13 -14.81
C ASN A 166 15.39 -10.86 -13.67
N TYR A 167 15.21 -11.58 -12.55
CA TYR A 167 16.19 -11.61 -11.46
C TYR A 167 17.54 -12.15 -11.97
N VAL A 168 18.65 -11.56 -11.51
CA VAL A 168 20.00 -11.97 -11.86
C VAL A 168 20.60 -12.72 -10.64
N PRO A 169 20.76 -14.06 -10.74
CA PRO A 169 21.29 -14.85 -9.62
C PRO A 169 22.69 -14.37 -9.18
N GLY A 170 22.90 -14.30 -7.87
CA GLY A 170 24.17 -13.82 -7.27
C GLY A 170 24.35 -12.30 -7.34
N ARG A 171 23.31 -11.54 -7.66
CA ARG A 171 23.32 -10.08 -7.68
C ARG A 171 22.13 -9.52 -6.88
N GLU A 172 22.05 -9.98 -5.63
CA GLU A 172 21.03 -9.52 -4.66
C GLU A 172 21.12 -8.00 -4.45
N ASP A 173 22.35 -7.45 -4.49
CA ASP A 173 22.64 -6.01 -4.41
C ASP A 173 21.90 -5.19 -5.48
N VAL A 174 21.76 -5.74 -6.69
CA VAL A 174 21.09 -5.09 -7.81
C VAL A 174 19.58 -5.12 -7.63
N PHE A 175 19.06 -6.26 -7.16
CA PHE A 175 17.63 -6.41 -6.91
C PHE A 175 17.17 -5.46 -5.79
N ILE A 176 17.89 -5.43 -4.66
CA ILE A 176 17.60 -4.55 -3.52
C ILE A 176 17.63 -3.09 -3.95
N TYR A 177 18.63 -2.67 -4.73
CA TYR A 177 18.70 -1.32 -5.28
C TYR A 177 17.46 -0.94 -6.09
N GLY A 178 16.94 -1.85 -6.92
CA GLY A 178 15.71 -1.62 -7.67
C GLY A 178 14.47 -1.60 -6.78
N MET A 179 14.40 -2.52 -5.81
CA MET A 179 13.31 -2.64 -4.83
C MET A 179 13.17 -1.38 -3.96
N ASP A 180 14.28 -0.87 -3.41
CA ASP A 180 14.29 0.34 -2.58
C ASP A 180 13.71 1.53 -3.33
N PHE A 181 14.10 1.69 -4.60
CA PHE A 181 13.56 2.74 -5.45
C PHE A 181 12.05 2.60 -5.67
N VAL A 182 11.56 1.39 -5.92
CA VAL A 182 10.12 1.15 -6.09
C VAL A 182 9.36 1.46 -4.82
N PHE A 183 9.85 1.06 -3.66
CA PHE A 183 9.19 1.31 -2.39
C PHE A 183 9.21 2.81 -2.03
N LEU A 184 10.28 3.51 -2.38
CA LEU A 184 10.34 4.97 -2.26
C LEU A 184 9.28 5.65 -3.12
N ILE A 185 9.12 5.25 -4.38
CA ILE A 185 8.06 5.77 -5.26
C ILE A 185 6.68 5.43 -4.71
N ALA A 186 6.47 4.22 -4.20
CA ALA A 186 5.21 3.83 -3.55
C ALA A 186 4.92 4.72 -2.32
N GLY A 187 5.93 5.03 -1.51
CA GLY A 187 5.82 5.96 -0.39
C GLY A 187 5.43 7.38 -0.84
N ILE A 188 6.02 7.88 -1.92
CA ILE A 188 5.66 9.19 -2.52
C ILE A 188 4.19 9.18 -3.00
N ILE A 189 3.77 8.14 -3.72
CA ILE A 189 2.39 8.00 -4.18
C ILE A 189 1.42 7.96 -2.99
N SER A 190 1.76 7.22 -1.94
CA SER A 190 0.95 7.18 -0.71
C SER A 190 0.89 8.55 -0.02
N THR A 191 2.00 9.32 -0.02
CA THR A 191 2.04 10.69 0.51
C THR A 191 1.07 11.61 -0.25
N VAL A 192 0.98 11.49 -1.57
CA VAL A 192 -0.03 12.19 -2.36
C VAL A 192 -1.44 11.80 -1.90
N GLY A 193 -1.66 10.51 -1.61
CA GLY A 193 -2.93 10.03 -1.02
C GLY A 193 -3.24 10.68 0.33
N VAL A 194 -2.24 10.82 1.22
CA VAL A 194 -2.37 11.54 2.50
C VAL A 194 -2.73 13.01 2.28
N ILE A 195 -2.10 13.69 1.33
CA ILE A 195 -2.41 15.09 0.99
C ILE A 195 -3.89 15.22 0.57
N PHE A 196 -4.39 14.34 -0.30
CA PHE A 196 -5.81 14.32 -0.67
C PHE A 196 -6.73 14.04 0.52
N ALA A 197 -6.32 13.17 1.44
CA ALA A 197 -7.07 12.91 2.67
C ALA A 197 -7.13 14.15 3.59
N ILE A 198 -6.05 14.91 3.69
CA ILE A 198 -5.98 16.19 4.41
C ILE A 198 -6.90 17.23 3.74
N ILE A 199 -6.81 17.40 2.42
CA ILE A 199 -7.68 18.32 1.67
C ILE A 199 -9.15 17.95 1.88
N ARG A 200 -9.48 16.66 1.87
CA ARG A 200 -10.83 16.15 2.17
C ARG A 200 -11.28 16.56 3.56
N TYR A 201 -10.41 16.45 4.57
CA TYR A 201 -10.72 16.81 5.95
C TYR A 201 -11.08 18.29 6.08
N PHE A 202 -10.23 19.19 5.56
CA PHE A 202 -10.45 20.64 5.66
C PHE A 202 -11.64 21.14 4.83
N LYS A 203 -11.87 20.58 3.63
CA LYS A 203 -12.98 20.99 2.76
C LYS A 203 -14.37 20.70 3.35
N ILE A 204 -14.46 19.76 4.29
CA ILE A 204 -15.72 19.43 4.95
C ILE A 204 -15.92 20.31 6.19
N LYS A 205 -14.85 20.59 6.94
CA LYS A 205 -14.91 21.46 8.11
C LYS A 205 -15.30 22.91 7.79
N GLY A 206 -15.18 23.33 6.53
CA GLY A 206 -15.61 24.65 6.06
C GLY A 206 -17.04 24.68 5.48
N GLN A 207 -17.79 23.56 5.54
CA GLN A 207 -19.18 23.45 5.07
C GLN A 207 -20.19 23.19 6.22
N ASP A 208 -19.69 22.97 7.43
CA ASP A 208 -20.43 22.94 8.70
C ASP A 208 -20.28 24.30 9.41
#